data_7f5dcabc96ac40b66a4b3dab024c74b7
#
_entry.id   7f5dcabc96ac40b66a4b3dab024c74b7
#
_cell.length_a   1.000
_cell.length_b   1.000
_cell.length_c   1.000
_cell.angle_alpha   90.00
_cell.angle_beta   90.00
_cell.angle_gamma   90.00
#
_symmetry.space_group_name_H-M   'P 1'
#
loop_
_entity.id
_entity.type
_entity.pdbx_description
1 polymer ?
#
loop_
_entity_poly.entity_id
_entity_poly.type
_entity_poly.pdbx_seq_one_letter_code
_entity_poly.pdbx_strand_id
1 'polypeptide(L)'
;MAKHRRKDERGDGSPSGLDRVFALLDEAPAGLHDVAPPAGQLPSGLPEPLIDFYARCDGARLFLDTVELAPSAEVEARGDHWVFGSLEGEDLLIDARGRIWRSDESLDDLVCEGTRLDRWLAGVVDAIGMLYDEDGEFSDGCFDEDGELLPAVGERQLRAMLKRDPGAPGPRWRLGHALLAQDAIAEARAELEEVVAGEPGFAWAWLDLAKLSERLGELPGAIDEARAAAEAAAGHPQAGYFHAQLARVAALAGDEATRAAAARRVAELAPGLKADQLAGAQESLAAGDLASARGLVDLLRAVWPRDLEVLELAGRVETTEN
;
A
#
# COMPACT_ATOMS: atom_id res chain seq x y z
N MET A 1 19.42 -14.64 -49.09
CA MET A 1 19.13 -15.74 -48.16
C MET A 1 20.05 -15.61 -46.95
N ALA A 2 19.64 -14.92 -45.91
CA ALA A 2 20.37 -14.80 -44.65
C ALA A 2 19.65 -15.62 -43.59
N LYS A 3 20.25 -16.73 -43.17
CA LYS A 3 19.77 -17.58 -42.08
C LYS A 3 20.02 -16.85 -40.75
N HIS A 4 18.96 -16.34 -40.13
CA HIS A 4 18.99 -15.97 -38.72
C HIS A 4 19.10 -17.25 -37.89
N ARG A 5 20.28 -17.52 -37.36
CA ARG A 5 20.49 -18.46 -36.25
C ARG A 5 19.90 -17.83 -35.01
N ARG A 6 18.76 -18.37 -34.50
CA ARG A 6 18.37 -18.18 -33.11
C ARG A 6 19.51 -18.77 -32.26
N LYS A 7 20.10 -17.90 -31.44
CA LYS A 7 21.02 -18.28 -30.39
C LYS A 7 20.18 -18.91 -29.30
N ASP A 8 20.24 -20.22 -29.16
CA ASP A 8 19.74 -20.90 -27.96
C ASP A 8 20.51 -20.34 -26.76
N GLU A 9 19.87 -19.53 -25.97
CA GLU A 9 20.31 -19.20 -24.61
C GLU A 9 20.13 -20.45 -23.76
N ARG A 10 21.14 -21.32 -23.82
CA ARG A 10 21.29 -22.36 -22.81
C ARG A 10 21.48 -21.66 -21.48
N GLY A 11 20.52 -21.83 -20.57
CA GLY A 11 20.53 -21.27 -19.22
C GLY A 11 21.87 -21.56 -18.57
N ASP A 12 22.50 -20.49 -18.13
CA ASP A 12 23.48 -20.55 -17.08
C ASP A 12 22.82 -21.31 -15.92
N GLY A 13 23.47 -22.35 -15.41
CA GLY A 13 22.91 -23.24 -14.38
C GLY A 13 22.73 -22.58 -13.00
N SER A 14 22.55 -21.28 -12.97
CA SER A 14 22.17 -20.53 -11.78
C SER A 14 20.72 -20.84 -11.38
N PRO A 15 20.45 -21.15 -10.11
CA PRO A 15 19.09 -21.42 -9.63
C PRO A 15 18.16 -20.26 -9.98
N SER A 16 16.92 -20.58 -10.40
CA SER A 16 15.90 -19.56 -10.65
C SER A 16 15.60 -18.75 -9.38
N GLY A 17 14.95 -17.60 -9.52
CA GLY A 17 14.53 -16.80 -8.36
C GLY A 17 13.66 -17.62 -7.40
N LEU A 18 12.70 -18.39 -7.92
CA LEU A 18 11.84 -19.27 -7.13
C LEU A 18 12.62 -20.42 -6.48
N ASP A 19 13.61 -21.05 -7.14
CA ASP A 19 14.41 -22.11 -6.53
C ASP A 19 15.15 -21.62 -5.27
N ARG A 20 15.58 -20.35 -5.27
CA ARG A 20 16.17 -19.72 -4.08
C ARG A 20 15.14 -19.48 -2.96
N VAL A 21 13.91 -19.13 -3.30
CA VAL A 21 12.83 -18.98 -2.33
C VAL A 21 12.53 -20.31 -1.66
N PHE A 22 12.37 -21.38 -2.43
CA PHE A 22 12.11 -22.70 -1.86
C PHE A 22 13.29 -23.19 -0.98
N ALA A 23 14.52 -22.89 -1.36
CA ALA A 23 15.68 -23.17 -0.50
C ALA A 23 15.61 -22.42 0.84
N LEU A 24 15.15 -21.16 0.86
CA LEU A 24 14.94 -20.42 2.11
C LEU A 24 13.83 -21.03 2.97
N LEU A 25 12.75 -21.53 2.36
CA LEU A 25 11.68 -22.21 3.08
C LEU A 25 12.14 -23.56 3.67
N ASP A 26 12.99 -24.29 2.95
CA ASP A 26 13.57 -25.56 3.40
C ASP A 26 14.56 -25.37 4.58
N GLU A 27 15.18 -24.19 4.70
CA GLU A 27 16.09 -23.84 5.79
C GLU A 27 15.35 -23.35 7.05
N ALA A 28 14.06 -23.02 6.95
CA ALA A 28 13.26 -22.51 8.07
C ALA A 28 12.95 -23.61 9.10
N PRO A 29 12.65 -23.24 10.37
CA PRO A 29 12.24 -24.18 11.40
C PRO A 29 11.06 -25.04 10.98
N ALA A 30 11.08 -26.32 11.38
CA ALA A 30 10.03 -27.26 11.04
C ALA A 30 8.67 -26.82 11.60
N GLY A 31 7.62 -26.88 10.79
CA GLY A 31 6.26 -26.56 11.18
C GLY A 31 5.84 -25.10 10.92
N LEU A 32 6.76 -24.22 10.52
CA LEU A 32 6.39 -22.85 10.11
C LEU A 32 5.74 -22.80 8.73
N HIS A 33 6.03 -23.78 7.88
CA HIS A 33 5.56 -23.84 6.50
C HIS A 33 4.93 -25.18 6.17
N ASP A 34 3.85 -25.14 5.41
CA ASP A 34 3.22 -26.30 4.77
C ASP A 34 3.19 -26.03 3.25
N VAL A 35 4.04 -26.71 2.52
CA VAL A 35 4.23 -26.54 1.07
C VAL A 35 3.72 -27.79 0.35
N ALA A 36 2.66 -27.62 -0.45
CA ALA A 36 2.06 -28.72 -1.19
C ALA A 36 2.98 -29.21 -2.33
N PRO A 37 2.90 -30.49 -2.74
CA PRO A 37 3.66 -30.96 -3.89
C PRO A 37 3.25 -30.24 -5.18
N PRO A 38 4.08 -30.28 -6.24
CA PRO A 38 3.77 -29.66 -7.54
C PRO A 38 2.41 -30.06 -8.09
N ALA A 39 1.72 -29.12 -8.76
CA ALA A 39 0.46 -29.38 -9.43
C ALA A 39 0.62 -30.44 -10.53
N GLY A 40 -0.29 -31.41 -10.55
CA GLY A 40 -0.27 -32.46 -11.57
C GLY A 40 -0.76 -31.98 -12.94
N GLN A 41 -1.71 -31.03 -12.94
CA GLN A 41 -2.26 -30.40 -14.15
C GLN A 41 -2.68 -28.97 -13.79
N LEU A 42 -2.21 -28.00 -14.57
CA LEU A 42 -2.53 -26.59 -14.35
C LEU A 42 -3.80 -26.17 -15.09
N PRO A 43 -4.62 -25.28 -14.50
CA PRO A 43 -5.68 -24.61 -15.22
C PRO A 43 -5.15 -23.80 -16.40
N SER A 44 -5.97 -23.69 -17.45
CA SER A 44 -5.63 -22.83 -18.59
C SER A 44 -5.82 -21.34 -18.24
N GLY A 45 -4.96 -20.48 -18.79
CA GLY A 45 -5.09 -19.04 -18.67
C GLY A 45 -4.40 -18.40 -17.46
N LEU A 46 -3.63 -19.17 -16.71
CA LEU A 46 -2.76 -18.61 -15.67
C LEU A 46 -1.61 -17.80 -16.31
N PRO A 47 -1.17 -16.70 -15.68
CA PRO A 47 0.01 -15.97 -16.10
C PRO A 47 1.29 -16.79 -15.88
N GLU A 48 2.30 -16.56 -16.72
CA GLU A 48 3.57 -17.34 -16.72
C GLU A 48 4.23 -17.45 -15.33
N PRO A 49 4.29 -16.38 -14.49
CA PRO A 49 4.88 -16.48 -13.16
C PRO A 49 4.14 -17.45 -12.22
N LEU A 50 2.81 -17.59 -12.34
CA LEU A 50 2.06 -18.59 -11.58
C LEU A 50 2.27 -20.00 -12.13
N ILE A 51 2.39 -20.16 -13.45
CA ILE A 51 2.74 -21.46 -14.06
C ILE A 51 4.09 -21.95 -13.52
N ASP A 52 5.08 -21.06 -13.45
CA ASP A 52 6.40 -21.36 -12.91
C ASP A 52 6.38 -21.70 -11.42
N PHE A 53 5.53 -21.02 -10.65
CA PHE A 53 5.34 -21.29 -9.24
C PHE A 53 4.67 -22.66 -9.02
N TYR A 54 3.54 -22.92 -9.68
CA TYR A 54 2.78 -24.17 -9.53
C TYR A 54 3.48 -25.41 -10.10
N ALA A 55 4.45 -25.22 -10.97
CA ALA A 55 5.34 -26.30 -11.37
C ALA A 55 6.26 -26.79 -10.24
N ARG A 56 6.36 -26.04 -9.13
CA ARG A 56 7.17 -26.37 -7.95
C ARG A 56 6.33 -26.76 -6.73
N CYS A 57 5.20 -26.10 -6.52
CA CYS A 57 4.26 -26.43 -5.44
C CYS A 57 2.84 -26.02 -5.83
N ASP A 58 1.83 -26.76 -5.39
CA ASP A 58 0.42 -26.48 -5.66
C ASP A 58 -0.23 -25.78 -4.43
N GLY A 59 0.33 -24.63 -4.09
CA GLY A 59 -0.07 -23.84 -2.93
C GLY A 59 0.84 -24.04 -1.73
N ALA A 60 0.77 -23.10 -0.81
CA ALA A 60 1.56 -23.13 0.43
C ALA A 60 0.89 -22.31 1.54
N ARG A 61 1.10 -22.70 2.78
CA ARG A 61 0.81 -21.91 3.96
C ARG A 61 2.13 -21.61 4.65
N LEU A 62 2.45 -20.34 4.79
CA LEU A 62 3.73 -19.90 5.32
C LEU A 62 3.51 -19.14 6.62
N PHE A 63 4.42 -19.35 7.59
CA PHE A 63 4.43 -18.66 8.87
C PHE A 63 3.09 -18.80 9.62
N LEU A 64 2.66 -20.06 9.82
CA LEU A 64 1.43 -20.39 10.55
C LEU A 64 0.20 -19.67 9.95
N ASP A 65 0.06 -19.71 8.62
CA ASP A 65 -1.04 -19.14 7.84
C ASP A 65 -1.03 -17.60 7.70
N THR A 66 0.06 -16.92 8.07
CA THR A 66 0.22 -15.47 7.81
C THR A 66 0.22 -15.18 6.31
N VAL A 67 0.79 -16.09 5.49
CA VAL A 67 0.74 -16.04 4.03
C VAL A 67 0.12 -17.35 3.52
N GLU A 68 -0.99 -17.24 2.83
CA GLU A 68 -1.63 -18.36 2.16
C GLU A 68 -1.50 -18.19 0.64
N LEU A 69 -0.90 -19.17 -0.02
CA LEU A 69 -0.84 -19.26 -1.48
C LEU A 69 -1.79 -20.37 -1.89
N ALA A 70 -2.87 -20.03 -2.58
CA ALA A 70 -3.95 -20.93 -2.94
C ALA A 70 -3.47 -22.04 -3.90
N PRO A 71 -4.07 -23.24 -3.86
CA PRO A 71 -3.88 -24.25 -4.90
C PRO A 71 -4.24 -23.70 -6.29
N SER A 72 -3.57 -24.19 -7.32
CA SER A 72 -3.77 -23.72 -8.71
C SER A 72 -5.23 -23.80 -9.19
N ALA A 73 -5.98 -24.77 -8.68
CA ALA A 73 -7.40 -24.98 -9.00
C ALA A 73 -8.33 -23.91 -8.37
N GLU A 74 -7.86 -23.18 -7.36
CA GLU A 74 -8.61 -22.16 -6.63
C GLU A 74 -8.26 -20.73 -7.06
N VAL A 75 -7.33 -20.58 -8.00
CA VAL A 75 -6.96 -19.27 -8.55
C VAL A 75 -8.13 -18.69 -9.35
N GLU A 76 -8.56 -17.49 -8.97
CA GLU A 76 -9.69 -16.81 -9.56
C GLU A 76 -9.26 -15.58 -10.38
N ALA A 77 -9.80 -15.43 -11.59
CA ALA A 77 -9.61 -14.22 -12.39
C ALA A 77 -10.51 -13.09 -11.86
N ARG A 78 -9.93 -11.93 -11.56
CA ARG A 78 -10.62 -10.73 -11.12
C ARG A 78 -10.17 -9.53 -11.97
N GLY A 79 -10.94 -9.19 -12.99
CA GLY A 79 -10.56 -8.18 -13.98
C GLY A 79 -9.27 -8.56 -14.71
N ASP A 80 -8.26 -7.70 -14.63
CA ASP A 80 -6.93 -7.91 -15.24
C ASP A 80 -5.93 -8.62 -14.31
N HIS A 81 -6.41 -9.15 -13.19
CA HIS A 81 -5.60 -9.81 -12.16
C HIS A 81 -6.11 -11.23 -11.87
N TRP A 82 -5.30 -12.01 -11.20
CA TRP A 82 -5.65 -13.32 -10.64
C TRP A 82 -5.41 -13.31 -9.13
N VAL A 83 -6.45 -13.64 -8.36
CA VAL A 83 -6.32 -13.85 -6.91
C VAL A 83 -5.66 -15.21 -6.72
N PHE A 84 -4.50 -15.24 -6.06
CA PHE A 84 -3.70 -16.45 -5.90
C PHE A 84 -3.36 -16.77 -4.44
N GLY A 85 -3.90 -15.98 -3.50
CA GLY A 85 -3.65 -16.20 -2.08
C GLY A 85 -4.08 -15.02 -1.21
N SER A 86 -3.58 -15.01 0.02
CA SER A 86 -3.76 -13.91 0.97
C SER A 86 -2.50 -13.65 1.80
N LEU A 87 -2.39 -12.45 2.31
CA LEU A 87 -1.40 -12.03 3.30
C LEU A 87 -2.14 -11.33 4.43
N GLU A 88 -2.06 -11.90 5.65
CA GLU A 88 -2.78 -11.38 6.82
C GLU A 88 -4.30 -11.24 6.60
N GLY A 89 -4.86 -12.10 5.75
CA GLY A 89 -6.28 -12.12 5.40
C GLY A 89 -6.69 -11.21 4.25
N GLU A 90 -5.79 -10.35 3.75
CA GLU A 90 -6.04 -9.52 2.56
C GLU A 90 -5.66 -10.26 1.27
N ASP A 91 -6.49 -10.13 0.23
CA ASP A 91 -6.27 -10.81 -1.04
C ASP A 91 -4.94 -10.44 -1.69
N LEU A 92 -4.20 -11.46 -2.11
CA LEU A 92 -3.03 -11.33 -2.99
C LEU A 92 -3.42 -11.57 -4.43
N LEU A 93 -3.09 -10.62 -5.29
CA LEU A 93 -3.37 -10.68 -6.71
C LEU A 93 -2.07 -10.59 -7.51
N ILE A 94 -2.08 -11.15 -8.72
CA ILE A 94 -0.99 -11.02 -9.67
C ILE A 94 -1.54 -10.53 -11.01
N ASP A 95 -0.83 -9.59 -11.65
CA ASP A 95 -1.19 -9.16 -12.99
C ASP A 95 -0.47 -9.98 -14.10
N ALA A 96 -0.83 -9.75 -15.35
CA ALA A 96 -0.22 -10.44 -16.49
C ALA A 96 1.28 -10.17 -16.67
N ARG A 97 1.82 -9.12 -16.01
CA ARG A 97 3.25 -8.79 -16.00
C ARG A 97 4.00 -9.45 -14.86
N GLY A 98 3.29 -10.13 -13.95
CA GLY A 98 3.85 -10.80 -12.78
C GLY A 98 4.06 -9.86 -11.58
N ARG A 99 3.48 -8.65 -11.59
CA ARG A 99 3.49 -7.78 -10.42
C ARG A 99 2.48 -8.28 -9.41
N ILE A 100 2.84 -8.17 -8.14
CA ILE A 100 2.02 -8.60 -7.01
C ILE A 100 1.30 -7.41 -6.44
N TRP A 101 0.01 -7.58 -6.19
CA TRP A 101 -0.89 -6.59 -5.63
C TRP A 101 -1.56 -7.15 -4.38
N ARG A 102 -1.84 -6.31 -3.42
CA ARG A 102 -2.62 -6.64 -2.24
C ARG A 102 -3.84 -5.73 -2.17
N SER A 103 -5.00 -6.32 -1.87
CA SER A 103 -6.17 -5.51 -1.53
C SER A 103 -5.91 -4.78 -0.21
N ASP A 104 -6.29 -3.52 -0.15
CA ASP A 104 -6.27 -2.74 1.08
C ASP A 104 -7.67 -2.19 1.31
N GLU A 105 -8.41 -2.82 2.22
CA GLU A 105 -9.80 -2.44 2.50
C GLU A 105 -9.90 -1.02 3.07
N SER A 106 -8.88 -0.54 3.79
CA SER A 106 -8.86 0.80 4.38
C SER A 106 -8.72 1.88 3.32
N LEU A 107 -8.08 1.56 2.20
CA LEU A 107 -7.89 2.46 1.07
C LEU A 107 -8.95 2.27 -0.03
N ASP A 108 -9.72 1.17 0.01
CA ASP A 108 -10.60 0.72 -1.09
C ASP A 108 -9.81 0.65 -2.42
N ASP A 109 -8.59 0.11 -2.38
CA ASP A 109 -7.63 0.12 -3.49
C ASP A 109 -6.77 -1.14 -3.52
N LEU A 110 -6.01 -1.30 -4.62
CA LEU A 110 -4.95 -2.29 -4.77
C LEU A 110 -3.59 -1.61 -4.63
N VAL A 111 -2.76 -2.11 -3.73
CA VAL A 111 -1.39 -1.65 -3.53
C VAL A 111 -0.41 -2.63 -4.17
N CYS A 112 0.48 -2.14 -5.03
CA CYS A 112 1.51 -2.96 -5.66
C CYS A 112 2.60 -3.34 -4.65
N GLU A 113 2.60 -4.59 -4.23
CA GLU A 113 3.50 -5.15 -3.20
C GLU A 113 4.83 -5.64 -3.74
N GLY A 114 4.89 -5.94 -5.03
CA GLY A 114 6.11 -6.47 -5.63
C GLY A 114 6.13 -6.35 -7.14
N THR A 115 7.33 -6.22 -7.70
CA THR A 115 7.53 -6.11 -9.15
C THR A 115 7.60 -7.48 -9.82
N ARG A 116 7.88 -8.55 -9.03
CA ARG A 116 7.99 -9.94 -9.48
C ARG A 116 7.69 -10.89 -8.33
N LEU A 117 7.02 -12.01 -8.64
CA LEU A 117 6.62 -13.01 -7.67
C LEU A 117 7.81 -13.58 -6.86
N ASP A 118 8.90 -13.96 -7.53
CA ASP A 118 10.07 -14.53 -6.88
C ASP A 118 10.77 -13.55 -5.93
N ARG A 119 10.83 -12.26 -6.28
CA ARG A 119 11.43 -11.23 -5.44
C ARG A 119 10.55 -10.88 -4.26
N TRP A 120 9.25 -10.69 -4.53
CA TRP A 120 8.27 -10.42 -3.50
C TRP A 120 8.25 -11.54 -2.46
N LEU A 121 8.13 -12.79 -2.89
CA LEU A 121 8.07 -13.94 -2.00
C LEU A 121 9.36 -14.09 -1.18
N ALA A 122 10.54 -13.90 -1.79
CA ALA A 122 11.80 -13.88 -1.05
C ALA A 122 11.84 -12.74 -0.01
N GLY A 123 11.30 -11.58 -0.34
CA GLY A 123 11.20 -10.44 0.58
C GLY A 123 10.27 -10.73 1.76
N VAL A 124 9.13 -11.35 1.50
CA VAL A 124 8.17 -11.77 2.52
C VAL A 124 8.78 -12.83 3.45
N VAL A 125 9.47 -13.84 2.88
CA VAL A 125 10.15 -14.87 3.68
C VAL A 125 11.22 -14.24 4.60
N ASP A 126 12.06 -13.34 4.08
CA ASP A 126 13.04 -12.63 4.90
C ASP A 126 12.38 -11.74 5.97
N ALA A 127 11.29 -11.04 5.62
CA ALA A 127 10.63 -10.06 6.49
C ALA A 127 9.87 -10.73 7.65
N ILE A 128 9.08 -11.76 7.35
CA ILE A 128 8.31 -12.47 8.38
C ILE A 128 9.20 -13.44 9.14
N GLY A 129 10.13 -14.10 8.46
CA GLY A 129 11.05 -15.06 9.07
C GLY A 129 11.89 -14.47 10.19
N MET A 130 12.18 -13.16 10.16
CA MET A 130 12.93 -12.51 11.27
C MET A 130 12.15 -12.40 12.59
N LEU A 131 10.85 -12.70 12.58
CA LEU A 131 10.02 -12.71 13.79
C LEU A 131 10.15 -14.03 14.57
N TYR A 132 10.76 -15.04 13.98
CA TYR A 132 10.86 -16.38 14.55
C TYR A 132 12.32 -16.71 14.89
N ASP A 133 12.51 -17.47 15.95
CA ASP A 133 13.80 -18.03 16.36
C ASP A 133 14.09 -19.39 15.70
N GLU A 134 15.18 -20.04 16.10
CA GLU A 134 15.61 -21.34 15.58
C GLU A 134 14.63 -22.49 15.91
N ASP A 135 13.81 -22.33 16.95
CA ASP A 135 12.80 -23.30 17.37
C ASP A 135 11.43 -23.05 16.71
N GLY A 136 11.27 -21.96 15.96
CA GLY A 136 10.04 -21.57 15.30
C GLY A 136 9.04 -20.83 16.19
N GLU A 137 9.52 -20.36 17.34
CA GLU A 137 8.74 -19.50 18.25
C GLU A 137 8.99 -18.03 17.95
N PHE A 138 8.08 -17.15 18.39
CA PHE A 138 8.30 -15.71 18.22
C PHE A 138 9.55 -15.26 18.99
N SER A 139 10.43 -14.55 18.29
CA SER A 139 11.65 -14.00 18.85
C SER A 139 11.37 -12.97 19.93
N ASP A 140 12.00 -13.11 21.11
CA ASP A 140 11.97 -12.11 22.16
C ASP A 140 12.43 -10.75 21.62
N GLY A 141 11.70 -9.69 21.99
CA GLY A 141 12.06 -8.32 21.61
C GLY A 141 11.60 -7.90 20.20
N CYS A 142 10.75 -8.69 19.52
CA CYS A 142 10.05 -8.25 18.33
C CYS A 142 8.74 -7.52 18.65
N PHE A 143 8.16 -7.76 19.82
CA PHE A 143 6.87 -7.25 20.24
C PHE A 143 7.00 -6.50 21.57
N ASP A 144 6.08 -5.58 21.83
CA ASP A 144 5.97 -4.88 23.09
C ASP A 144 5.16 -5.67 24.14
N GLU A 145 4.87 -5.06 25.30
CA GLU A 145 4.13 -5.70 26.40
C GLU A 145 2.66 -5.98 26.05
N ASP A 146 2.11 -5.29 25.05
CA ASP A 146 0.73 -5.46 24.56
C ASP A 146 0.66 -6.46 23.39
N GLY A 147 1.80 -6.97 22.93
CA GLY A 147 1.92 -7.92 21.82
C GLY A 147 1.93 -7.25 20.44
N GLU A 148 2.08 -5.93 20.39
CA GLU A 148 2.19 -5.18 19.15
C GLU A 148 3.63 -5.20 18.62
N LEU A 149 3.76 -5.27 17.28
CA LEU A 149 5.06 -5.28 16.63
C LEU A 149 5.81 -3.97 16.89
N LEU A 150 7.03 -4.06 17.39
CA LEU A 150 7.86 -2.88 17.64
C LEU A 150 8.14 -2.12 16.34
N PRO A 151 7.99 -0.78 16.29
CA PRO A 151 8.19 0.04 15.08
C PRO A 151 9.54 -0.19 14.39
N ALA A 152 10.61 -0.40 15.16
CA ALA A 152 11.94 -0.70 14.63
C ALA A 152 12.03 -2.08 13.96
N VAL A 153 11.18 -3.03 14.37
CA VAL A 153 11.09 -4.34 13.72
C VAL A 153 10.34 -4.22 12.41
N GLY A 154 9.19 -3.53 12.41
CA GLY A 154 8.43 -3.25 11.20
C GLY A 154 9.28 -2.52 10.13
N GLU A 155 10.07 -1.52 10.52
CA GLU A 155 11.01 -0.87 9.60
C GLU A 155 12.03 -1.86 9.03
N ARG A 156 12.61 -2.74 9.86
CA ARG A 156 13.57 -3.76 9.38
C ARG A 156 12.93 -4.73 8.39
N GLN A 157 11.66 -5.13 8.61
CA GLN A 157 10.91 -5.97 7.69
C GLN A 157 10.74 -5.29 6.32
N LEU A 158 10.31 -4.02 6.30
CA LEU A 158 10.15 -3.26 5.05
C LEU A 158 11.47 -3.11 4.31
N ARG A 159 12.57 -2.84 5.01
CA ARG A 159 13.91 -2.80 4.42
C ARG A 159 14.37 -4.15 3.89
N ALA A 160 14.01 -5.26 4.53
CA ALA A 160 14.30 -6.61 4.02
C ALA A 160 13.54 -6.91 2.73
N MET A 161 12.26 -6.55 2.65
CA MET A 161 11.46 -6.64 1.42
C MET A 161 12.09 -5.82 0.29
N LEU A 162 12.43 -4.57 0.55
CA LEU A 162 13.04 -3.66 -0.44
C LEU A 162 14.45 -4.11 -0.87
N LYS A 163 15.19 -4.80 -0.01
CA LYS A 163 16.48 -5.41 -0.40
C LYS A 163 16.31 -6.50 -1.47
N ARG A 164 15.20 -7.24 -1.43
CA ARG A 164 14.87 -8.29 -2.42
C ARG A 164 14.22 -7.69 -3.66
N ASP A 165 13.30 -6.75 -3.48
CA ASP A 165 12.60 -6.07 -4.56
C ASP A 165 12.67 -4.54 -4.41
N PRO A 166 13.78 -3.90 -4.83
CA PRO A 166 13.99 -2.46 -4.66
C PRO A 166 12.96 -1.58 -5.37
N GLY A 167 12.23 -2.14 -6.34
CA GLY A 167 11.21 -1.41 -7.09
C GLY A 167 9.78 -1.57 -6.52
N ALA A 168 9.59 -2.26 -5.40
CA ALA A 168 8.28 -2.52 -4.81
C ALA A 168 7.66 -1.25 -4.21
N PRO A 169 6.55 -0.70 -4.77
CA PRO A 169 6.00 0.58 -4.30
C PRO A 169 5.36 0.48 -2.91
N GLY A 170 4.60 -0.58 -2.62
CA GLY A 170 3.88 -0.74 -1.35
C GLY A 170 4.79 -0.79 -0.13
N PRO A 171 5.79 -1.69 -0.06
CA PRO A 171 6.77 -1.71 1.01
C PRO A 171 7.52 -0.38 1.17
N ARG A 172 7.85 0.30 0.07
CA ARG A 172 8.52 1.59 0.09
C ARG A 172 7.63 2.70 0.65
N TRP A 173 6.36 2.72 0.25
CA TRP A 173 5.37 3.65 0.77
C TRP A 173 5.17 3.48 2.30
N ARG A 174 5.02 2.23 2.77
CA ARG A 174 4.93 1.94 4.21
C ARG A 174 6.22 2.30 4.96
N LEU A 175 7.40 2.13 4.33
CA LEU A 175 8.66 2.60 4.92
C LEU A 175 8.64 4.12 5.10
N GLY A 176 8.14 4.87 4.12
CA GLY A 176 7.92 6.33 4.25
C GLY A 176 7.07 6.66 5.47
N HIS A 177 5.97 5.93 5.72
CA HIS A 177 5.12 6.12 6.90
C HIS A 177 5.85 5.77 8.22
N ALA A 178 6.59 4.66 8.26
CA ALA A 178 7.36 4.28 9.44
C ALA A 178 8.42 5.33 9.81
N LEU A 179 9.06 5.91 8.80
CA LEU A 179 10.04 6.99 8.97
C LEU A 179 9.37 8.29 9.44
N LEU A 180 8.17 8.63 8.92
CA LEU A 180 7.40 9.78 9.40
C LEU A 180 7.00 9.65 10.87
N ALA A 181 6.63 8.46 11.32
CA ALA A 181 6.32 8.18 12.72
C ALA A 181 7.53 8.38 13.65
N GLN A 182 8.75 8.22 13.10
CA GLN A 182 10.02 8.44 13.80
C GLN A 182 10.59 9.86 13.64
N ASP A 183 9.84 10.77 13.02
CA ASP A 183 10.27 12.14 12.66
C ASP A 183 11.49 12.21 11.70
N ALA A 184 11.77 11.12 10.99
CA ALA A 184 12.83 11.04 9.97
C ALA A 184 12.35 11.63 8.63
N ILE A 185 11.99 12.92 8.65
CA ILE A 185 11.27 13.62 7.57
C ILE A 185 11.99 13.55 6.21
N ALA A 186 13.30 13.77 6.20
CA ALA A 186 14.06 13.80 4.95
C ALA A 186 14.14 12.41 4.29
N GLU A 187 14.28 11.35 5.10
CA GLU A 187 14.31 9.97 4.61
C GLU A 187 12.92 9.56 4.12
N ALA A 188 11.87 9.87 4.88
CA ALA A 188 10.49 9.62 4.50
C ALA A 188 10.14 10.26 3.15
N ARG A 189 10.52 11.54 2.95
CA ARG A 189 10.32 12.23 1.67
C ARG A 189 11.01 11.50 0.52
N ALA A 190 12.28 11.11 0.70
CA ALA A 190 13.03 10.41 -0.33
C ALA A 190 12.37 9.07 -0.73
N GLU A 191 11.88 8.30 0.26
CA GLU A 191 11.18 7.04 -0.03
C GLU A 191 9.86 7.30 -0.78
N LEU A 192 9.07 8.31 -0.40
CA LEU A 192 7.81 8.65 -1.08
C LEU A 192 8.05 9.19 -2.50
N GLU A 193 9.09 10.00 -2.72
CA GLU A 193 9.49 10.49 -4.05
C GLU A 193 9.89 9.33 -4.98
N GLU A 194 10.59 8.33 -4.48
CA GLU A 194 10.92 7.11 -5.24
C GLU A 194 9.65 6.30 -5.60
N VAL A 195 8.64 6.26 -4.69
CA VAL A 195 7.36 5.61 -4.99
C VAL A 195 6.68 6.27 -6.19
N VAL A 196 6.50 7.60 -6.14
CA VAL A 196 5.78 8.32 -7.21
C VAL A 196 6.58 8.40 -8.51
N ALA A 197 7.90 8.31 -8.44
CA ALA A 197 8.75 8.21 -9.62
C ALA A 197 8.60 6.85 -10.33
N GLY A 198 8.48 5.76 -9.57
CA GLY A 198 8.30 4.40 -10.09
C GLY A 198 6.86 4.08 -10.49
N GLU A 199 5.88 4.58 -9.74
CA GLU A 199 4.44 4.33 -9.94
C GLU A 199 3.67 5.67 -9.84
N PRO A 200 3.70 6.51 -10.90
CA PRO A 200 3.05 7.83 -10.88
C PRO A 200 1.53 7.79 -10.68
N GLY A 201 0.90 6.62 -10.91
CA GLY A 201 -0.52 6.39 -10.67
C GLY A 201 -0.88 6.13 -9.21
N PHE A 202 0.09 6.03 -8.30
CA PHE A 202 -0.19 5.75 -6.89
C PHE A 202 -0.61 7.04 -6.15
N ALA A 203 -1.92 7.32 -6.16
CA ALA A 203 -2.51 8.56 -5.66
C ALA A 203 -2.23 8.81 -4.17
N TRP A 204 -2.21 7.75 -3.34
CA TRP A 204 -1.97 7.85 -1.91
C TRP A 204 -0.56 8.34 -1.59
N ALA A 205 0.45 7.88 -2.33
CA ALA A 205 1.82 8.35 -2.14
C ALA A 205 1.99 9.85 -2.48
N TRP A 206 1.32 10.32 -3.54
CA TRP A 206 1.25 11.75 -3.86
C TRP A 206 0.56 12.56 -2.75
N LEU A 207 -0.52 12.02 -2.17
CA LEU A 207 -1.22 12.68 -1.07
C LEU A 207 -0.35 12.79 0.17
N ASP A 208 0.44 11.76 0.46
CA ASP A 208 1.35 11.78 1.62
C ASP A 208 2.51 12.75 1.41
N LEU A 209 3.04 12.88 0.19
CA LEU A 209 3.98 13.96 -0.15
C LEU A 209 3.35 15.33 0.08
N ALA A 210 2.10 15.55 -0.36
CA ALA A 210 1.38 16.82 -0.14
C ALA A 210 1.23 17.14 1.35
N LYS A 211 0.86 16.15 2.18
CA LYS A 211 0.78 16.31 3.64
C LYS A 211 2.15 16.65 4.25
N LEU A 212 3.19 16.02 3.75
CA LEU A 212 4.56 16.27 4.21
C LEU A 212 5.03 17.67 3.85
N SER A 213 4.82 18.11 2.60
CA SER A 213 5.12 19.47 2.14
C SER A 213 4.31 20.53 2.92
N GLU A 214 3.05 20.25 3.23
CA GLU A 214 2.23 21.09 4.10
C GLU A 214 2.83 21.21 5.52
N ARG A 215 3.22 20.08 6.12
CA ARG A 215 3.86 20.06 7.46
C ARG A 215 5.15 20.89 7.50
N LEU A 216 5.87 20.95 6.38
CA LEU A 216 7.09 21.75 6.23
C LEU A 216 6.82 23.21 5.85
N GLY A 217 5.55 23.59 5.62
CA GLY A 217 5.16 24.92 5.18
C GLY A 217 5.46 25.21 3.69
N GLU A 218 5.76 24.20 2.90
CA GLU A 218 6.06 24.27 1.46
C GLU A 218 4.76 24.27 0.65
N LEU A 219 3.84 25.18 0.94
CA LEU A 219 2.47 25.19 0.42
C LEU A 219 2.37 25.13 -1.12
N PRO A 220 3.21 25.82 -1.92
CA PRO A 220 3.18 25.68 -3.38
C PRO A 220 3.46 24.23 -3.83
N GLY A 221 4.44 23.55 -3.25
CA GLY A 221 4.75 22.15 -3.50
C GLY A 221 3.58 21.24 -3.10
N ALA A 222 3.02 21.47 -1.92
CA ALA A 222 1.88 20.71 -1.43
C ALA A 222 0.65 20.80 -2.37
N ILE A 223 0.40 21.96 -3.01
CA ILE A 223 -0.65 22.09 -4.03
C ILE A 223 -0.35 21.25 -5.27
N ASP A 224 0.89 21.27 -5.74
CA ASP A 224 1.29 20.53 -6.94
C ASP A 224 1.20 19.01 -6.70
N GLU A 225 1.64 18.54 -5.53
CA GLU A 225 1.56 17.15 -5.11
C GLU A 225 0.09 16.70 -4.89
N ALA A 226 -0.74 17.53 -4.23
CA ALA A 226 -2.17 17.24 -4.07
C ALA A 226 -2.91 17.23 -5.42
N ARG A 227 -2.49 18.05 -6.38
CA ARG A 227 -3.02 18.00 -7.74
C ARG A 227 -2.61 16.71 -8.44
N ALA A 228 -1.36 16.28 -8.33
CA ALA A 228 -0.89 15.00 -8.85
C ALA A 228 -1.66 13.82 -8.24
N ALA A 229 -1.94 13.85 -6.93
CA ALA A 229 -2.78 12.87 -6.26
C ALA A 229 -4.20 12.80 -6.86
N ALA A 230 -4.84 13.96 -7.06
CA ALA A 230 -6.18 14.04 -7.63
C ALA A 230 -6.23 13.58 -9.11
N GLU A 231 -5.16 13.81 -9.87
CA GLU A 231 -5.01 13.34 -11.25
C GLU A 231 -4.76 11.83 -11.30
N ALA A 232 -3.89 11.31 -10.44
CA ALA A 232 -3.60 9.89 -10.30
C ALA A 232 -4.85 9.10 -9.88
N ALA A 233 -5.71 9.70 -9.04
CA ALA A 233 -6.97 9.11 -8.59
C ALA A 233 -8.10 9.20 -9.64
N ALA A 234 -7.84 9.59 -10.89
CA ALA A 234 -8.86 9.62 -11.91
C ALA A 234 -9.47 8.23 -12.16
N GLY A 235 -10.77 8.07 -11.88
CA GLY A 235 -11.45 6.77 -11.93
C GLY A 235 -11.43 5.95 -10.64
N HIS A 236 -10.71 6.39 -9.62
CA HIS A 236 -10.73 5.76 -8.31
C HIS A 236 -12.07 6.04 -7.58
N PRO A 237 -12.63 5.07 -6.80
CA PRO A 237 -13.85 5.31 -6.03
C PRO A 237 -13.77 6.54 -5.13
N GLN A 238 -12.60 6.80 -4.55
CA GLN A 238 -12.34 7.94 -3.67
C GLN A 238 -11.81 9.20 -4.39
N ALA A 239 -11.95 9.33 -5.73
CA ALA A 239 -11.47 10.50 -6.48
C ALA A 239 -11.96 11.84 -5.89
N GLY A 240 -13.20 11.88 -5.40
CA GLY A 240 -13.76 13.07 -4.74
C GLY A 240 -12.99 13.46 -3.47
N TYR A 241 -12.50 12.50 -2.70
CA TYR A 241 -11.70 12.75 -1.51
C TYR A 241 -10.34 13.40 -1.87
N PHE A 242 -9.65 12.92 -2.89
CA PHE A 242 -8.40 13.53 -3.36
C PHE A 242 -8.59 14.98 -3.82
N HIS A 243 -9.70 15.27 -4.52
CA HIS A 243 -10.07 16.65 -4.86
C HIS A 243 -10.41 17.49 -3.61
N ALA A 244 -11.00 16.91 -2.58
CA ALA A 244 -11.26 17.63 -1.32
C ALA A 244 -9.95 17.97 -0.60
N GLN A 245 -8.97 17.07 -0.60
CA GLN A 245 -7.63 17.36 -0.06
C GLN A 245 -6.93 18.47 -0.86
N LEU A 246 -7.00 18.46 -2.18
CA LEU A 246 -6.50 19.57 -3.01
C LEU A 246 -7.17 20.90 -2.65
N ALA A 247 -8.52 20.91 -2.45
CA ALA A 247 -9.23 22.11 -2.02
C ALA A 247 -8.75 22.59 -0.66
N ARG A 248 -8.48 21.68 0.29
CA ARG A 248 -7.99 22.00 1.63
C ARG A 248 -6.60 22.64 1.60
N VAL A 249 -5.65 22.05 0.89
CA VAL A 249 -4.29 22.58 0.76
C VAL A 249 -4.31 23.93 0.04
N ALA A 250 -5.11 24.08 -1.03
CA ALA A 250 -5.28 25.36 -1.74
C ALA A 250 -5.89 26.44 -0.85
N ALA A 251 -6.86 26.09 0.00
CA ALA A 251 -7.44 27.03 0.98
C ALA A 251 -6.38 27.53 1.98
N LEU A 252 -5.56 26.60 2.50
CA LEU A 252 -4.47 26.92 3.42
C LEU A 252 -3.43 27.87 2.78
N ALA A 253 -3.14 27.67 1.51
CA ALA A 253 -2.23 28.51 0.73
C ALA A 253 -2.86 29.85 0.23
N GLY A 254 -4.17 30.04 0.39
CA GLY A 254 -4.89 31.19 -0.15
C GLY A 254 -5.12 31.16 -1.67
N ASP A 255 -4.90 30.02 -2.33
CA ASP A 255 -5.21 29.83 -3.76
C ASP A 255 -6.70 29.54 -3.97
N GLU A 256 -7.49 30.61 -3.98
CA GLU A 256 -8.93 30.53 -4.15
C GLU A 256 -9.35 29.93 -5.49
N ALA A 257 -8.57 30.12 -6.55
CA ALA A 257 -8.88 29.58 -7.87
C ALA A 257 -8.80 28.05 -7.89
N THR A 258 -7.70 27.48 -7.39
CA THR A 258 -7.50 26.03 -7.25
C THR A 258 -8.52 25.44 -6.28
N ARG A 259 -8.74 26.06 -5.11
CA ARG A 259 -9.73 25.66 -4.13
C ARG A 259 -11.11 25.50 -4.75
N ALA A 260 -11.60 26.56 -5.44
CA ALA A 260 -12.93 26.58 -6.05
C ALA A 260 -13.06 25.57 -7.21
N ALA A 261 -12.01 25.35 -7.97
CA ALA A 261 -12.00 24.33 -9.03
C ALA A 261 -12.10 22.92 -8.44
N ALA A 262 -11.30 22.62 -7.41
CA ALA A 262 -11.30 21.33 -6.73
C ALA A 262 -12.64 21.06 -6.03
N ALA A 263 -13.22 22.06 -5.33
CA ALA A 263 -14.53 21.93 -4.69
C ALA A 263 -15.66 21.60 -5.69
N ARG A 264 -15.63 22.14 -6.91
CA ARG A 264 -16.59 21.75 -7.95
C ARG A 264 -16.45 20.29 -8.35
N ARG A 265 -15.21 19.79 -8.45
CA ARG A 265 -14.97 18.37 -8.77
C ARG A 265 -15.47 17.45 -7.65
N VAL A 266 -15.34 17.86 -6.38
CA VAL A 266 -15.93 17.10 -5.25
C VAL A 266 -17.44 16.97 -5.42
N ALA A 267 -18.12 18.05 -5.74
CA ALA A 267 -19.59 18.03 -5.92
C ALA A 267 -20.05 17.10 -7.06
N GLU A 268 -19.22 16.95 -8.11
CA GLU A 268 -19.48 16.05 -9.24
C GLU A 268 -19.18 14.59 -8.91
N LEU A 269 -18.07 14.31 -8.22
CA LEU A 269 -17.53 12.95 -8.04
C LEU A 269 -18.02 12.28 -6.76
N ALA A 270 -18.25 13.04 -5.69
CA ALA A 270 -18.59 12.52 -4.39
C ALA A 270 -19.66 13.38 -3.67
N PRO A 271 -20.91 13.37 -4.17
CA PRO A 271 -22.00 14.19 -3.59
C PRO A 271 -22.32 13.81 -2.14
N GLY A 272 -22.02 12.59 -1.69
CA GLY A 272 -22.19 12.10 -0.32
C GLY A 272 -21.09 12.51 0.65
N LEU A 273 -19.91 12.89 0.15
CA LEU A 273 -18.71 13.13 0.96
C LEU A 273 -18.94 14.12 2.11
N LYS A 274 -19.76 15.15 1.91
CA LYS A 274 -20.09 16.12 2.96
C LYS A 274 -20.71 15.44 4.19
N ALA A 275 -21.70 14.58 3.96
CA ALA A 275 -22.42 13.91 5.05
C ALA A 275 -21.48 12.95 5.81
N ASP A 276 -20.66 12.20 5.09
CA ASP A 276 -19.72 11.26 5.68
C ASP A 276 -18.66 11.98 6.52
N GLN A 277 -18.08 13.07 5.99
CA GLN A 277 -17.08 13.86 6.72
C GLN A 277 -17.67 14.60 7.92
N LEU A 278 -18.92 15.09 7.85
CA LEU A 278 -19.62 15.68 8.98
C LEU A 278 -19.85 14.65 10.09
N ALA A 279 -20.29 13.44 9.74
CA ALA A 279 -20.48 12.36 10.70
C ALA A 279 -19.16 11.98 11.39
N GLY A 280 -18.10 11.78 10.62
CA GLY A 280 -16.77 11.46 11.16
C GLY A 280 -16.22 12.56 12.07
N ALA A 281 -16.39 13.84 11.71
CA ALA A 281 -15.95 14.95 12.54
C ALA A 281 -16.76 15.06 13.86
N GLN A 282 -18.06 14.76 13.83
CA GLN A 282 -18.90 14.71 15.03
C GLN A 282 -18.51 13.56 15.95
N GLU A 283 -18.23 12.40 15.39
CA GLU A 283 -17.76 11.21 16.10
C GLU A 283 -16.40 11.46 16.77
N SER A 284 -15.42 11.98 16.03
CA SER A 284 -14.11 12.35 16.56
C SER A 284 -14.23 13.37 17.70
N LEU A 285 -15.09 14.40 17.55
CA LEU A 285 -15.35 15.38 18.59
C LEU A 285 -15.97 14.74 19.83
N ALA A 286 -16.91 13.81 19.67
CA ALA A 286 -17.54 13.09 20.78
C ALA A 286 -16.56 12.17 21.51
N ALA A 287 -15.61 11.57 20.80
CA ALA A 287 -14.53 10.76 21.35
C ALA A 287 -13.41 11.58 22.01
N GLY A 288 -13.43 12.91 21.86
CA GLY A 288 -12.37 13.80 22.37
C GLY A 288 -11.13 13.86 21.47
N ASP A 289 -11.16 13.27 20.30
CA ASP A 289 -10.09 13.37 19.29
C ASP A 289 -10.22 14.69 18.51
N LEU A 290 -9.73 15.74 19.14
CA LEU A 290 -9.80 17.11 18.58
C LEU A 290 -8.93 17.26 17.33
N ALA A 291 -7.83 16.52 17.22
CA ALA A 291 -6.95 16.60 16.05
C ALA A 291 -7.64 16.08 14.79
N SER A 292 -8.24 14.89 14.86
CA SER A 292 -9.02 14.34 13.76
C SER A 292 -10.25 15.19 13.44
N ALA A 293 -11.01 15.64 14.46
CA ALA A 293 -12.16 16.51 14.26
C ALA A 293 -11.79 17.80 13.51
N ARG A 294 -10.66 18.43 13.88
CA ARG A 294 -10.16 19.65 13.21
C ARG A 294 -9.79 19.36 11.75
N GLY A 295 -9.03 18.29 11.47
CA GLY A 295 -8.64 17.94 10.10
C GLY A 295 -9.85 17.76 9.18
N LEU A 296 -10.91 17.10 9.66
CA LEU A 296 -12.16 16.92 8.92
C LEU A 296 -12.92 18.23 8.73
N VAL A 297 -12.96 19.09 9.76
CA VAL A 297 -13.58 20.43 9.67
C VAL A 297 -12.84 21.32 8.68
N ASP A 298 -11.51 21.30 8.64
CA ASP A 298 -10.71 22.09 7.69
C ASP A 298 -10.97 21.65 6.25
N LEU A 299 -11.10 20.36 6.01
CA LEU A 299 -11.50 19.83 4.71
C LEU A 299 -12.92 20.29 4.33
N LEU A 300 -13.88 20.17 5.25
CA LEU A 300 -15.26 20.61 5.04
C LEU A 300 -15.33 22.11 4.73
N ARG A 301 -14.64 22.95 5.48
CA ARG A 301 -14.60 24.43 5.25
C ARG A 301 -13.97 24.80 3.92
N ALA A 302 -12.97 24.06 3.46
CA ALA A 302 -12.34 24.30 2.18
C ALA A 302 -13.31 24.04 1.00
N VAL A 303 -14.11 22.97 1.10
CA VAL A 303 -15.04 22.59 0.04
C VAL A 303 -16.38 23.37 0.15
N TRP A 304 -16.93 23.52 1.36
CA TRP A 304 -18.24 24.14 1.64
C TRP A 304 -18.14 25.33 2.61
N PRO A 305 -17.42 26.41 2.26
CA PRO A 305 -17.07 27.50 3.20
C PRO A 305 -18.26 28.34 3.69
N ARG A 306 -19.43 28.19 3.08
CA ARG A 306 -20.66 28.94 3.44
C ARG A 306 -21.78 28.05 3.96
N ASP A 307 -21.51 26.76 4.14
CA ASP A 307 -22.50 25.82 4.65
C ASP A 307 -22.67 26.01 6.16
N LEU A 308 -23.92 26.21 6.60
CA LEU A 308 -24.21 26.54 8.00
C LEU A 308 -23.85 25.40 8.94
N GLU A 309 -24.10 24.16 8.55
CA GLU A 309 -23.81 22.98 9.34
C GLU A 309 -22.30 22.79 9.55
N VAL A 310 -21.51 23.04 8.50
CA VAL A 310 -20.04 23.05 8.57
C VAL A 310 -19.54 24.16 9.49
N LEU A 311 -20.12 25.37 9.40
CA LEU A 311 -19.73 26.50 10.26
C LEU A 311 -20.10 26.28 11.71
N GLU A 312 -21.24 25.70 12.01
CA GLU A 312 -21.66 25.33 13.38
C GLU A 312 -20.73 24.29 13.98
N LEU A 313 -20.37 23.24 13.22
CA LEU A 313 -19.45 22.22 13.69
C LEU A 313 -18.05 22.79 13.92
N ALA A 314 -17.56 23.67 13.04
CA ALA A 314 -16.29 24.37 13.21
C ALA A 314 -16.26 25.18 14.52
N GLY A 315 -17.32 25.94 14.80
CA GLY A 315 -17.43 26.68 16.06
C GLY A 315 -17.43 25.79 17.30
N ARG A 316 -18.01 24.59 17.21
CA ARG A 316 -17.97 23.61 18.33
C ARG A 316 -16.55 23.08 18.55
N VAL A 317 -15.81 22.72 17.50
CA VAL A 317 -14.43 22.26 17.61
C VAL A 317 -13.56 23.35 18.23
N GLU A 318 -13.65 24.60 17.73
CA GLU A 318 -12.87 25.75 18.24
C GLU A 318 -13.18 26.07 19.71
N THR A 319 -14.43 25.88 20.17
CA THR A 319 -14.82 26.13 21.58
C THR A 319 -14.39 25.01 22.53
N THR A 320 -14.20 23.80 22.05
CA THR A 320 -13.76 22.68 22.90
C THR A 320 -12.25 22.72 23.17
N GLU A 321 -11.48 23.45 22.35
CA GLU A 321 -10.03 23.64 22.52
C GLU A 321 -9.64 24.73 23.49
N ASN A 322 -10.55 25.66 23.82
CA ASN A 322 -10.34 26.78 24.74
C ASN A 322 -10.86 26.46 26.15
#